data_fdec0dd3fb43ed5f1fc512b8e7ce373f
#
_entry.id   fdec0dd3fb43ed5f1fc512b8e7ce373f
#
_cell.length_a   1.000
_cell.length_b   1.000
_cell.length_c   1.000
_cell.angle_alpha   90.00
_cell.angle_beta   90.00
_cell.angle_gamma   90.00
#
_symmetry.space_group_name_H-M   'P 1'
#
loop_
_entity.id
_entity.type
_entity.pdbx_description
1 polymer ?
#
loop_
_entity_poly.entity_id
_entity_poly.type
_entity_poly.pdbx_seq_one_letter_code
_entity_poly.pdbx_strand_id
1 'polypeptide(L)'
;MIDYEKEHRKLWNWLADHPEAKKAEYFKNWNRNSIPLNECFACEAALQEANRADTVNYCRFCPLGGLCTVGCDGGLYTEWVWTEQPNKRRRLARKIANLPWKEAAGC
;
A
#
# COMPACT_ATOMS: atom_id res chain seq x y z
N MET A 1 3.38 6.28 17.72
CA MET A 1 2.31 5.86 16.82
C MET A 1 2.76 5.99 15.38
N ILE A 2 2.45 5.02 14.54
CA ILE A 2 2.86 5.04 13.14
C ILE A 2 1.89 5.88 12.33
N ASP A 3 2.44 6.79 11.54
CA ASP A 3 1.66 7.53 10.55
C ASP A 3 1.63 6.68 9.26
N TYR A 4 0.56 5.94 9.06
CA TYR A 4 0.47 4.99 7.96
C TYR A 4 0.49 5.68 6.59
N GLU A 5 -0.09 6.86 6.48
CA GLU A 5 -0.05 7.61 5.23
C GLU A 5 1.38 7.99 4.88
N LYS A 6 2.11 8.53 5.83
CA LYS A 6 3.50 8.94 5.63
C LYS A 6 4.37 7.74 5.26
N GLU A 7 4.22 6.63 5.99
CA GLU A 7 5.00 5.42 5.72
C GLU A 7 4.66 4.81 4.37
N HIS A 8 3.39 4.85 3.97
CA HIS A 8 2.96 4.41 2.65
C HIS A 8 3.67 5.20 1.56
N ARG A 9 3.70 6.52 1.68
CA ARG A 9 4.35 7.37 0.67
C ARG A 9 5.84 7.14 0.62
N LYS A 10 6.47 6.93 1.76
CA LYS A 10 7.90 6.61 1.81
C LYS A 10 8.21 5.30 1.11
N LEU A 11 7.42 4.26 1.40
CA LEU A 11 7.60 2.95 0.78
C LEU A 11 7.50 3.03 -0.74
N TRP A 12 6.43 3.62 -1.25
CA TRP A 12 6.19 3.61 -2.68
C TRP A 12 7.12 4.56 -3.44
N ASN A 13 7.55 5.66 -2.82
CA ASN A 13 8.58 6.50 -3.42
C ASN A 13 9.93 5.79 -3.46
N TRP A 14 10.24 5.01 -2.43
CA TRP A 14 11.44 4.19 -2.45
C TRP A 14 11.37 3.14 -3.57
N LEU A 15 10.21 2.49 -3.71
CA LEU A 15 10.03 1.51 -4.79
C LEU A 15 10.11 2.17 -6.17
N ALA A 16 9.68 3.41 -6.30
CA ALA A 16 9.84 4.16 -7.55
C ALA A 16 11.31 4.41 -7.87
N ASP A 17 12.11 4.70 -6.84
CA ASP A 17 13.53 4.94 -7.01
C ASP A 17 14.33 3.64 -7.20
N HIS A 18 13.70 2.50 -6.89
CA HIS A 18 14.32 1.17 -7.02
C HIS A 18 13.40 0.25 -7.81
N PRO A 19 13.22 0.52 -9.11
CA PRO A 19 12.18 -0.17 -9.89
C PRO A 19 12.36 -1.68 -10.00
N GLU A 20 13.53 -2.20 -9.69
CA GLU A 20 13.79 -3.64 -9.70
C GLU A 20 13.54 -4.29 -8.35
N ALA A 21 13.29 -3.49 -7.31
CA ALA A 21 13.11 -4.00 -5.96
C ALA A 21 11.70 -4.48 -5.73
N LYS A 22 11.56 -5.39 -4.76
CA LYS A 22 10.26 -5.85 -4.25
C LYS A 22 10.03 -5.21 -2.88
N LYS A 23 8.79 -5.24 -2.42
CA LYS A 23 8.46 -4.67 -1.10
C LYS A 23 9.27 -5.32 0.02
N ALA A 24 9.52 -6.62 -0.07
CA ALA A 24 10.31 -7.33 0.95
C ALA A 24 11.70 -6.71 1.13
N GLU A 25 12.27 -6.17 0.08
CA GLU A 25 13.60 -5.56 0.16
C GLU A 25 13.56 -4.26 0.97
N TYR A 26 12.49 -3.50 0.86
CA TYR A 26 12.30 -2.31 1.68
C TYR A 26 12.28 -2.67 3.17
N PHE A 27 11.59 -3.75 3.51
CA PHE A 27 11.44 -4.17 4.90
C PHE A 27 12.60 -4.97 5.45
N LYS A 28 13.59 -5.26 4.65
CA LYS A 28 14.75 -6.07 5.06
C LYS A 28 15.49 -5.47 6.26
N ASN A 29 15.59 -4.15 6.31
CA ASN A 29 16.24 -3.44 7.41
C ASN A 29 15.23 -2.72 8.31
N TRP A 30 14.00 -3.19 8.30
CA TRP A 30 12.92 -2.61 9.09
C TRP A 30 13.17 -2.90 10.57
N ASN A 31 13.35 -1.86 11.36
CA ASN A 31 13.71 -1.99 12.76
C ASN A 31 12.60 -1.60 13.72
N ARG A 32 11.37 -1.52 13.24
CA ARG A 32 10.19 -1.29 14.08
C ARG A 32 9.54 -2.63 14.40
N ASN A 33 8.49 -2.60 15.22
CA ASN A 33 7.93 -3.80 15.83
C ASN A 33 7.50 -4.86 14.83
N SER A 34 6.62 -4.55 13.93
CA SER A 34 6.08 -5.54 13.00
C SER A 34 6.05 -4.98 11.59
N ILE A 35 6.27 -5.86 10.64
CA ILE A 35 6.02 -5.53 9.24
C ILE A 35 4.50 -5.42 9.08
N PRO A 36 3.99 -4.37 8.41
CA PRO A 36 2.55 -4.22 8.25
C PRO A 36 1.93 -5.39 7.47
N LEU A 37 0.65 -5.60 7.70
CA LEU A 37 -0.12 -6.65 7.05
C LEU A 37 0.07 -6.58 5.53
N ASN A 38 0.42 -7.71 4.92
CA ASN A 38 0.68 -7.81 3.47
C ASN A 38 1.78 -6.86 2.98
N GLU A 39 2.69 -6.45 3.87
CA GLU A 39 3.69 -5.43 3.56
C GLU A 39 3.04 -4.16 2.99
N CYS A 40 1.90 -3.80 3.54
CA CYS A 40 1.05 -2.73 3.00
C CYS A 40 0.52 -1.86 4.13
N PHE A 41 0.97 -0.60 4.18
CA PHE A 41 0.53 0.33 5.23
C PHE A 41 -0.96 0.66 5.12
N ALA A 42 -1.51 0.68 3.91
CA ALA A 42 -2.95 0.89 3.73
C ALA A 42 -3.74 -0.29 4.30
N CYS A 43 -3.26 -1.51 4.11
CA CYS A 43 -3.90 -2.70 4.68
C CYS A 43 -3.84 -2.68 6.20
N GLU A 44 -2.71 -2.25 6.76
CA GLU A 44 -2.58 -2.17 8.21
C GLU A 44 -3.51 -1.12 8.80
N ALA A 45 -3.62 0.04 8.16
CA ALA A 45 -4.55 1.08 8.59
C ALA A 45 -6.01 0.58 8.51
N ALA A 46 -6.34 -0.12 7.43
CA ALA A 46 -7.66 -0.70 7.25
C ALA A 46 -7.98 -1.72 8.34
N LEU A 47 -7.00 -2.54 8.69
CA LEU A 47 -7.16 -3.54 9.75
C LEU A 47 -7.48 -2.88 11.09
N GLN A 48 -6.78 -1.78 11.42
CA GLN A 48 -7.04 -1.06 12.67
C GLN A 48 -8.49 -0.53 12.72
N GLU A 49 -8.97 0.03 11.61
CA GLU A 49 -10.34 0.51 11.54
C GLU A 49 -11.36 -0.64 11.62
N ALA A 50 -11.08 -1.76 10.95
CA ALA A 50 -11.93 -2.93 11.02
C ALA A 50 -12.04 -3.48 12.44
N ASN A 51 -10.92 -3.48 13.17
CA ASN A 51 -10.92 -3.91 14.57
C ASN A 51 -11.81 -3.00 15.44
N ARG A 52 -11.80 -1.70 15.20
CA ARG A 52 -12.68 -0.78 15.91
C ARG A 52 -14.16 -1.03 15.59
N ALA A 53 -14.44 -1.42 14.36
CA ALA A 53 -15.81 -1.71 13.91
C ALA A 53 -16.23 -3.15 14.23
N ASP A 54 -15.37 -3.91 14.89
CA ASP A 54 -15.61 -5.30 15.27
C ASP A 54 -15.98 -6.18 14.06
N THR A 55 -15.19 -6.07 13.01
CA THR A 55 -15.39 -6.86 11.80
C THR A 55 -14.04 -7.36 11.27
N VAL A 56 -14.09 -8.44 10.49
CA VAL A 56 -12.90 -8.99 9.84
C VAL A 56 -12.74 -8.48 8.41
N ASN A 57 -13.70 -7.73 7.93
CA ASN A 57 -13.67 -7.25 6.54
C ASN A 57 -12.91 -5.92 6.43
N TYR A 58 -11.60 -5.98 6.57
CA TYR A 58 -10.78 -4.78 6.60
C TYR A 58 -10.64 -4.10 5.24
N CYS A 59 -10.83 -4.81 4.14
CA CYS A 59 -10.72 -4.20 2.81
C CYS A 59 -11.69 -3.05 2.60
N ARG A 60 -12.83 -3.06 3.28
CA ARG A 60 -13.81 -1.97 3.23
C ARG A 60 -13.26 -0.65 3.75
N PHE A 61 -12.26 -0.72 4.61
CA PHE A 61 -11.69 0.46 5.27
C PHE A 61 -10.36 0.89 4.67
N CYS A 62 -10.00 0.34 3.52
CA CYS A 62 -8.75 0.68 2.87
C CYS A 62 -8.73 2.16 2.47
N PRO A 63 -7.78 2.96 2.98
CA PRO A 63 -7.74 4.40 2.65
C PRO A 63 -7.45 4.68 1.18
N LEU A 64 -7.03 3.69 0.44
CA LEU A 64 -6.75 3.83 -1.00
C LEU A 64 -7.84 3.23 -1.87
N GLY A 65 -9.00 2.91 -1.29
CA GLY A 65 -10.11 2.39 -2.06
C GLY A 65 -9.88 1.00 -2.64
N GLY A 66 -9.18 0.14 -1.90
CA GLY A 66 -8.95 -1.22 -2.36
C GLY A 66 -7.89 -1.32 -3.44
N LEU A 67 -6.72 -0.73 -3.18
CA LEU A 67 -5.60 -0.66 -4.12
C LEU A 67 -5.25 -2.00 -4.78
N CYS A 68 -5.36 -3.09 -4.05
CA CYS A 68 -4.93 -4.40 -4.53
C CYS A 68 -6.04 -5.19 -5.22
N THR A 69 -7.24 -4.61 -5.34
CA THR A 69 -8.35 -5.26 -6.03
C THR A 69 -8.61 -4.58 -7.36
N VAL A 70 -9.18 -5.31 -8.29
CA VAL A 70 -9.53 -4.78 -9.60
C VAL A 70 -10.72 -3.83 -9.51
N GLY A 71 -11.50 -3.90 -8.43
CA GLY A 71 -12.76 -3.18 -8.32
C GLY A 71 -12.65 -1.68 -8.16
N CYS A 72 -11.88 -1.23 -7.19
CA CYS A 72 -11.92 0.18 -6.78
C CYS A 72 -10.93 1.06 -7.51
N ASP A 73 -9.70 0.64 -7.62
CA ASP A 73 -8.58 1.43 -8.12
C ASP A 73 -8.03 0.97 -9.46
N GLY A 74 -8.74 0.09 -10.12
CA GLY A 74 -8.26 -0.44 -11.39
C GLY A 74 -7.04 -1.33 -11.26
N GLY A 75 -6.72 -1.78 -10.06
CA GLY A 75 -5.67 -2.76 -9.86
C GLY A 75 -4.25 -2.24 -10.07
N LEU A 76 -3.97 -1.01 -9.67
CA LEU A 76 -2.64 -0.41 -9.80
C LEU A 76 -1.56 -1.29 -9.15
N TYR A 77 -1.85 -1.84 -7.99
CA TYR A 77 -0.90 -2.70 -7.30
C TYR A 77 -0.62 -3.96 -8.11
N THR A 78 -1.67 -4.58 -8.63
CA THR A 78 -1.55 -5.77 -9.47
C THR A 78 -0.73 -5.46 -10.73
N GLU A 79 -0.98 -4.33 -11.37
CA GLU A 79 -0.20 -3.90 -12.52
C GLU A 79 1.27 -3.76 -12.17
N TRP A 80 1.58 -3.13 -11.04
CA TRP A 80 2.95 -2.96 -10.58
C TRP A 80 3.63 -4.31 -10.35
N VAL A 81 2.92 -5.25 -9.74
CA VAL A 81 3.46 -6.58 -9.46
C VAL A 81 3.83 -7.32 -10.73
N TRP A 82 2.98 -7.22 -11.75
CA TRP A 82 3.14 -8.01 -12.97
C TRP A 82 4.00 -7.35 -14.05
N THR A 83 4.30 -6.07 -13.95
CA THR A 83 5.14 -5.43 -14.96
C THR A 83 6.61 -5.60 -14.65
N GLU A 84 7.41 -5.87 -15.69
CA GLU A 84 8.85 -6.04 -15.55
C GLU A 84 9.64 -4.84 -16.07
N GLN A 85 8.98 -3.92 -16.77
CA GLN A 85 9.67 -2.77 -17.33
C GLN A 85 9.95 -1.72 -16.25
N PRO A 86 11.23 -1.37 -16.01
CA PRO A 86 11.60 -0.45 -14.94
C PRO A 86 10.90 0.90 -15.02
N ASN A 87 10.78 1.47 -16.21
CA ASN A 87 10.13 2.79 -16.36
C ASN A 87 8.66 2.73 -16.03
N LYS A 88 7.97 1.66 -16.41
CA LYS A 88 6.56 1.49 -16.09
C LYS A 88 6.38 1.25 -14.59
N ARG A 89 7.24 0.42 -13.99
CA ARG A 89 7.19 0.18 -12.54
C ARG A 89 7.40 1.49 -11.77
N ARG A 90 8.33 2.31 -12.21
CA ARG A 90 8.58 3.61 -11.57
C ARG A 90 7.34 4.49 -11.62
N ARG A 91 6.69 4.59 -12.78
CA ARG A 91 5.49 5.41 -12.92
C ARG A 91 4.35 4.89 -12.05
N LEU A 92 4.16 3.57 -12.03
CA LEU A 92 3.11 2.96 -11.22
C LEU A 92 3.36 3.18 -9.73
N ALA A 93 4.61 3.01 -9.28
CA ALA A 93 4.95 3.22 -7.88
C ALA A 93 4.73 4.69 -7.47
N ARG A 94 5.12 5.65 -8.31
CA ARG A 94 4.86 7.06 -8.03
C ARG A 94 3.38 7.36 -7.96
N LYS A 95 2.61 6.78 -8.86
CA LYS A 95 1.16 6.96 -8.87
C LYS A 95 0.54 6.42 -7.59
N ILE A 96 0.97 5.25 -7.16
CA ILE A 96 0.49 4.65 -5.91
C ILE A 96 0.90 5.52 -4.71
N ALA A 97 2.12 6.03 -4.69
CA ALA A 97 2.60 6.91 -3.62
C ALA A 97 1.77 8.18 -3.49
N ASN A 98 1.21 8.66 -4.60
CA ASN A 98 0.48 9.92 -4.65
C ASN A 98 -1.04 9.75 -4.63
N LEU A 99 -1.54 8.53 -4.45
CA LEU A 99 -2.98 8.32 -4.33
C LEU A 99 -3.54 9.06 -3.11
N PRO A 100 -4.75 9.61 -3.22
CA PRO A 100 -5.38 10.25 -2.06
C PRO A 100 -5.57 9.26 -0.93
N TRP A 101 -5.19 9.67 0.27
CA TRP A 101 -5.39 8.87 1.47
C TRP A 101 -6.70 9.30 2.10
N LYS A 102 -7.67 8.40 2.10
CA LYS A 102 -9.01 8.69 2.59
C LYS A 102 -9.25 8.02 3.93
N GLU A 103 -10.02 8.67 4.78
CA GLU A 103 -10.49 8.03 6.00
C GLU A 103 -11.65 7.12 5.66
N ALA A 104 -11.59 5.87 6.15
CA ALA A 104 -12.67 4.90 6.02
C ALA A 104 -13.20 4.82 4.59
N ALA A 105 -12.32 4.74 3.63
CA ALA A 105 -12.73 4.66 2.24
C ALA A 105 -13.29 3.28 1.94
N GLY A 106 -14.54 3.21 1.60
CA GLY A 106 -15.07 2.05 0.96
C GLY A 106 -15.12 2.30 -0.55
N CYS A 107 -15.23 1.30 -1.32
CA CYS A 107 -15.59 1.48 -2.71
C CYS A 107 -16.91 0.77 -3.00
#